data_752a608d85a856e6506654b863fe4a47
#
_entry.id   752a608d85a856e6506654b863fe4a47
#
_cell.length_a   1.000
_cell.length_b   1.000
_cell.length_c   1.000
_cell.angle_alpha   90.00
_cell.angle_beta   90.00
_cell.angle_gamma   90.00
#
_symmetry.space_group_name_H-M   'P 1'
#
loop_
_entity.id
_entity.type
_entity.pdbx_description
1 polymer ?
#
loop_
_entity_poly.entity_id
_entity_poly.type
_entity_poly.pdbx_seq_one_letter_code
_entity_poly.pdbx_strand_id
1 'polypeptide(L)'
;MQVQVRGRRSAGWWISFGLIAFGTLFFAIGAIVGGVSISFVTDAERAKGTVVSLEWSGGSVSSSRKSRQSSGPTAHPVVEFTPAGGAPTTFRSSMGSNPPAYDEGERVDVLYRADDPEDAKIDGFVSLWLIPLIFSGIGLLIAGIGTAIAIATRRRSRLTRGGSGTAVPSVG
;
A
#
# COMPACT_ATOMS: atom_id res chain seq x y z
N MET A 1 -43.96 23.77 -23.43
CA MET A 1 -42.51 23.84 -23.07
C MET A 1 -42.18 22.63 -22.22
N GLN A 2 -41.68 21.54 -22.81
CA GLN A 2 -41.31 20.32 -22.05
C GLN A 2 -39.83 20.41 -21.70
N VAL A 3 -39.54 20.56 -20.41
CA VAL A 3 -38.16 20.49 -19.87
C VAL A 3 -37.77 19.03 -19.79
N GLN A 4 -36.95 18.58 -20.74
CA GLN A 4 -36.31 17.26 -20.70
C GLN A 4 -35.30 17.24 -19.57
N VAL A 5 -35.66 16.61 -18.46
CA VAL A 5 -34.72 16.25 -17.41
C VAL A 5 -33.87 15.06 -17.90
N ARG A 6 -32.80 15.39 -18.58
CA ARG A 6 -31.84 14.43 -19.14
C ARG A 6 -31.03 13.80 -18.01
N GLY A 7 -31.37 12.59 -17.69
CA GLY A 7 -30.53 11.49 -17.20
C GLY A 7 -29.35 11.76 -16.27
N ARG A 8 -29.62 11.97 -14.98
CA ARG A 8 -28.62 11.91 -13.89
C ARG A 8 -28.13 10.49 -13.54
N ARG A 9 -28.42 9.51 -14.42
CA ARG A 9 -28.15 8.07 -14.18
C ARG A 9 -26.72 7.63 -14.48
N SER A 10 -25.93 8.40 -15.23
CA SER A 10 -24.58 8.00 -15.64
C SER A 10 -23.49 8.31 -14.62
N ALA A 11 -23.61 9.37 -13.84
CA ALA A 11 -22.55 9.82 -12.93
C ALA A 11 -22.26 8.82 -11.81
N GLY A 12 -23.29 8.28 -11.16
CA GLY A 12 -23.12 7.34 -10.06
C GLY A 12 -22.49 6.00 -10.50
N TRP A 13 -22.80 5.54 -11.70
CA TRP A 13 -22.22 4.32 -12.25
C TRP A 13 -20.73 4.50 -12.59
N TRP A 14 -20.38 5.62 -13.19
CA TRP A 14 -18.97 5.95 -13.50
C TRP A 14 -18.12 6.13 -12.24
N ILE A 15 -18.69 6.76 -11.20
CA ILE A 15 -18.00 6.92 -9.91
C ILE A 15 -17.75 5.55 -9.26
N SER A 16 -18.76 4.67 -9.21
CA SER A 16 -18.61 3.32 -8.65
C SER A 16 -17.57 2.51 -9.41
N PHE A 17 -17.60 2.56 -10.75
CA PHE A 17 -16.64 1.87 -11.59
C PHE A 17 -15.22 2.40 -11.37
N GLY A 18 -15.04 3.73 -11.30
CA GLY A 18 -13.76 4.36 -11.00
C GLY A 18 -13.19 3.94 -9.64
N LEU A 19 -14.02 3.92 -8.59
CA LEU A 19 -13.61 3.48 -7.26
C LEU A 19 -13.20 2.00 -7.23
N ILE A 20 -13.96 1.13 -7.89
CA ILE A 20 -13.65 -0.30 -7.97
C ILE A 20 -12.34 -0.50 -8.72
N ALA A 21 -12.16 0.13 -9.89
CA ALA A 21 -10.96 0.01 -10.68
C ALA A 21 -9.72 0.52 -9.94
N PHE A 22 -9.83 1.68 -9.29
CA PHE A 22 -8.75 2.27 -8.49
C PHE A 22 -8.40 1.39 -7.28
N GLY A 23 -9.41 0.94 -6.52
CA GLY A 23 -9.21 0.07 -5.37
C GLY A 23 -8.60 -1.29 -5.75
N THR A 24 -9.01 -1.87 -6.89
CA THR A 24 -8.44 -3.11 -7.41
C THR A 24 -6.99 -2.92 -7.84
N LEU A 25 -6.64 -1.78 -8.44
CA LEU A 25 -5.27 -1.46 -8.81
C LEU A 25 -4.37 -1.37 -7.57
N PHE A 26 -4.81 -0.66 -6.54
CA PHE A 26 -4.06 -0.56 -5.27
C PHE A 26 -3.89 -1.90 -4.58
N PHE A 27 -4.95 -2.71 -4.57
CA PHE A 27 -4.89 -4.07 -4.03
C PHE A 27 -3.90 -4.95 -4.81
N ALA A 28 -3.90 -4.86 -6.15
CA ALA A 28 -2.97 -5.62 -6.99
C ALA A 28 -1.51 -5.22 -6.73
N ILE A 29 -1.23 -3.91 -6.59
CA ILE A 29 0.11 -3.43 -6.23
C ILE A 29 0.53 -4.00 -4.86
N GLY A 30 -0.33 -3.91 -3.86
CA GLY A 30 -0.08 -4.47 -2.53
C GLY A 30 0.16 -5.98 -2.55
N ALA A 31 -0.60 -6.72 -3.37
CA ALA A 31 -0.45 -8.17 -3.52
C ALA A 31 0.88 -8.54 -4.22
N ILE A 32 1.30 -7.78 -5.23
CA ILE A 32 2.59 -8.00 -5.91
C ILE A 32 3.74 -7.74 -4.94
N VAL A 33 3.73 -6.59 -4.24
CA VAL A 33 4.78 -6.25 -3.27
C VAL A 33 4.80 -7.26 -2.12
N GLY A 34 3.64 -7.69 -1.63
CA GLY A 34 3.52 -8.73 -0.62
C GLY A 34 4.07 -10.08 -1.09
N GLY A 35 3.77 -10.47 -2.34
CA GLY A 35 4.30 -11.69 -2.95
C GLY A 35 5.82 -11.69 -3.04
N VAL A 36 6.43 -10.59 -3.46
CA VAL A 36 7.89 -10.42 -3.48
C VAL A 36 8.47 -10.49 -2.07
N SER A 37 7.81 -9.90 -1.08
CA SER A 37 8.26 -10.00 0.32
C SER A 37 8.20 -11.43 0.86
N ILE A 38 7.14 -12.17 0.55
CA ILE A 38 6.98 -13.57 0.95
C ILE A 38 8.07 -14.44 0.30
N SER A 39 8.29 -14.32 -1.02
CA SER A 39 9.33 -15.10 -1.69
C SER A 39 10.73 -14.81 -1.13
N PHE A 40 11.01 -13.54 -0.86
CA PHE A 40 12.28 -13.17 -0.22
C PHE A 40 12.45 -13.84 1.15
N VAL A 41 11.43 -13.79 2.03
CA VAL A 41 11.48 -14.39 3.38
C VAL A 41 11.59 -15.92 3.32
N THR A 42 10.97 -16.55 2.32
CA THR A 42 10.99 -18.01 2.17
C THR A 42 12.37 -18.53 1.76
N ASP A 43 13.08 -17.79 0.92
CA ASP A 43 14.40 -18.17 0.38
C ASP A 43 15.56 -17.55 1.18
N ALA A 44 15.26 -16.68 2.15
CA ALA A 44 16.27 -16.00 2.95
C ALA A 44 16.76 -16.86 4.13
N GLU A 45 18.04 -16.79 4.37
CA GLU A 45 18.68 -17.26 5.59
C GLU A 45 18.67 -16.16 6.65
N ARG A 46 18.80 -16.56 7.92
CA ARG A 46 18.81 -15.65 9.07
C ARG A 46 20.18 -15.60 9.71
N ALA A 47 20.65 -14.38 9.99
CA ALA A 47 21.84 -14.14 10.77
C ALA A 47 21.59 -13.06 11.82
N LYS A 48 22.47 -13.01 12.83
CA LYS A 48 22.50 -11.87 13.77
C LYS A 48 23.46 -10.81 13.22
N GLY A 49 23.00 -9.58 13.17
CA GLY A 49 23.80 -8.44 12.80
C GLY A 49 23.88 -7.41 13.91
N THR A 50 24.76 -6.45 13.75
CA THR A 50 24.91 -5.29 14.64
C THR A 50 24.88 -4.03 13.82
N VAL A 51 24.13 -3.04 14.27
CA VAL A 51 24.10 -1.69 13.63
C VAL A 51 25.42 -1.02 13.93
N VAL A 52 26.23 -0.81 12.90
CA VAL A 52 27.57 -0.22 13.04
C VAL A 52 27.58 1.30 12.85
N SER A 53 26.62 1.83 12.11
CA SER A 53 26.47 3.27 11.93
C SER A 53 25.08 3.65 11.44
N LEU A 54 24.74 4.93 11.57
CA LEU A 54 23.52 5.53 11.03
C LEU A 54 23.88 6.51 9.92
N GLU A 55 23.52 6.21 8.69
CA GLU A 55 23.70 7.12 7.57
C GLU A 55 22.50 8.03 7.39
N TRP A 56 22.72 9.32 7.49
CA TRP A 56 21.69 10.32 7.31
C TRP A 56 21.55 10.72 5.85
N SER A 57 20.38 10.50 5.26
CA SER A 57 20.07 10.96 3.92
C SER A 57 18.79 11.79 3.89
N GLY A 58 18.78 12.78 3.00
CA GLY A 58 17.65 13.69 2.85
C GLY A 58 17.80 14.95 3.70
N GLY A 59 18.16 16.00 3.06
CA GLY A 59 18.31 17.38 3.54
C GLY A 59 18.33 18.33 2.37
N SER A 60 17.72 17.96 1.24
CA SER A 60 17.56 18.88 0.11
C SER A 60 16.54 19.94 0.51
N VAL A 61 17.02 21.12 0.80
CA VAL A 61 16.22 22.34 0.92
C VAL A 61 15.71 22.68 -0.48
N SER A 62 14.65 22.00 -0.90
CA SER A 62 13.90 22.43 -2.08
C SER A 62 13.18 23.71 -1.70
N SER A 63 13.71 24.83 -2.19
CA SER A 63 13.13 26.17 -2.03
C SER A 63 11.85 26.34 -2.86
N SER A 64 10.96 25.39 -2.79
CA SER A 64 9.61 25.52 -3.33
C SER A 64 8.64 25.97 -2.23
N ARG A 65 8.19 27.19 -2.38
CA ARG A 65 7.44 28.05 -1.44
C ARG A 65 6.05 27.52 -1.03
N LYS A 66 5.73 26.21 -1.20
CA LYS A 66 4.34 25.73 -1.03
C LYS A 66 4.13 24.42 -0.25
N SER A 67 5.14 23.83 0.36
CA SER A 67 4.91 22.74 1.32
C SER A 67 5.85 22.89 2.52
N ARG A 68 5.30 23.39 3.63
CA ARG A 68 5.95 23.39 4.95
C ARG A 68 5.94 21.99 5.56
N GLN A 69 6.31 20.99 4.80
CA GLN A 69 6.63 19.67 5.29
C GLN A 69 8.09 19.42 5.01
N SER A 70 8.93 20.03 5.82
CA SER A 70 10.35 19.71 5.89
C SER A 70 10.43 18.29 6.44
N SER A 71 10.51 17.31 5.54
CA SER A 71 10.98 16.00 5.92
C SER A 71 12.43 16.17 6.34
N GLY A 72 12.69 16.11 7.64
CA GLY A 72 14.02 16.14 8.19
C GLY A 72 14.86 14.99 7.60
N PRO A 73 16.19 15.03 7.79
CA PRO A 73 17.04 13.95 7.35
C PRO A 73 16.59 12.63 7.97
N THR A 74 16.64 11.55 7.20
CA THR A 74 16.25 10.20 7.62
C THR A 74 17.52 9.39 7.89
N ALA A 75 17.56 8.70 9.03
CA ALA A 75 18.64 7.81 9.41
C ALA A 75 18.41 6.42 8.78
N HIS A 76 19.40 5.95 8.05
CA HIS A 76 19.43 4.60 7.48
C HIS A 76 20.47 3.79 8.24
N PRO A 77 20.08 2.71 8.96
CA PRO A 77 21.04 1.88 9.66
C PRO A 77 21.93 1.12 8.68
N VAL A 78 23.22 1.12 8.95
CA VAL A 78 24.21 0.24 8.34
C VAL A 78 24.47 -0.91 9.30
N VAL A 79 24.26 -2.14 8.82
CA VAL A 79 24.34 -3.33 9.64
C VAL A 79 25.48 -4.21 9.15
N GLU A 80 26.32 -4.65 10.09
CA GLU A 80 27.33 -5.68 9.86
C GLU A 80 26.81 -7.02 10.34
N PHE A 81 26.94 -8.06 9.54
CA PHE A 81 26.59 -9.44 9.88
C PHE A 81 27.52 -10.42 9.20
N THR A 82 27.53 -11.64 9.66
CA THR A 82 28.34 -12.72 9.06
C THR A 82 27.38 -13.76 8.48
N PRO A 83 27.31 -13.91 7.15
CA PRO A 83 26.54 -14.98 6.51
C PRO A 83 27.14 -16.35 6.82
N ALA A 84 26.35 -17.42 6.71
CA ALA A 84 26.81 -18.79 6.96
C ALA A 84 27.95 -19.16 6.00
N GLY A 85 29.13 -19.38 6.55
CA GLY A 85 30.33 -19.74 5.78
C GLY A 85 31.02 -18.62 5.02
N GLY A 86 30.62 -17.36 5.26
CA GLY A 86 31.17 -16.17 4.60
C GLY A 86 31.99 -15.26 5.50
N ALA A 87 32.56 -14.22 4.90
CA ALA A 87 33.23 -13.13 5.61
C ALA A 87 32.20 -12.12 6.17
N PRO A 88 32.53 -11.36 7.22
CA PRO A 88 31.70 -10.26 7.66
C PRO A 88 31.37 -9.32 6.50
N THR A 89 30.10 -9.03 6.35
CA THR A 89 29.55 -8.19 5.26
C THR A 89 28.72 -7.10 5.87
N THR A 90 28.70 -5.94 5.24
CA THR A 90 27.87 -4.81 5.66
C THR A 90 26.85 -4.48 4.58
N PHE A 91 25.64 -4.15 5.01
CA PHE A 91 24.63 -3.59 4.11
C PHE A 91 23.97 -2.36 4.74
N ARG A 92 23.49 -1.48 3.87
CA ARG A 92 22.71 -0.31 4.26
C ARG A 92 21.23 -0.59 4.08
N SER A 93 20.43 -0.38 5.13
CA SER A 93 18.98 -0.52 5.03
C SER A 93 18.41 0.48 4.02
N SER A 94 17.57 0.00 3.12
CA SER A 94 16.83 0.85 2.18
C SER A 94 15.75 1.69 2.90
N MET A 95 15.31 1.25 4.07
CA MET A 95 14.33 1.94 4.88
C MET A 95 15.02 2.79 5.94
N GLY A 96 14.78 4.10 5.88
CA GLY A 96 15.23 5.05 6.89
C GLY A 96 14.07 5.63 7.69
N SER A 97 14.33 6.14 8.88
CA SER A 97 13.34 6.76 9.77
C SER A 97 13.88 8.01 10.47
N ASN A 98 12.96 8.86 10.91
CA ASN A 98 13.25 9.98 11.78
C ASN A 98 12.08 10.11 12.80
N PRO A 99 12.33 9.88 14.11
CA PRO A 99 13.62 9.52 14.71
C PRO A 99 14.14 8.15 14.24
N PRO A 100 15.46 7.85 14.43
CA PRO A 100 16.03 6.55 14.11
C PRO A 100 15.26 5.42 14.77
N ALA A 101 15.05 4.33 14.03
CA ALA A 101 14.36 3.14 14.55
C ALA A 101 15.30 2.17 15.27
N TYR A 102 16.60 2.36 15.11
CA TYR A 102 17.66 1.54 15.71
C TYR A 102 18.78 2.43 16.19
N ASP A 103 19.47 2.00 17.24
CA ASP A 103 20.65 2.68 17.77
C ASP A 103 21.96 2.00 17.30
N GLU A 104 23.06 2.77 17.27
CA GLU A 104 24.38 2.18 16.99
C GLU A 104 24.79 1.20 18.10
N GLY A 105 25.28 0.03 17.70
CA GLY A 105 25.58 -1.08 18.60
C GLY A 105 24.39 -2.02 18.87
N GLU A 106 23.20 -1.68 18.39
CA GLU A 106 22.02 -2.53 18.56
C GLU A 106 22.13 -3.83 17.74
N ARG A 107 21.69 -4.93 18.34
CA ARG A 107 21.64 -6.25 17.68
C ARG A 107 20.30 -6.42 16.98
N VAL A 108 20.38 -6.82 15.71
CA VAL A 108 19.20 -7.02 14.85
C VAL A 108 19.25 -8.38 14.19
N ASP A 109 18.08 -8.92 13.89
CA ASP A 109 17.96 -10.08 13.02
C ASP A 109 18.03 -9.64 11.57
N VAL A 110 18.84 -10.31 10.76
CA VAL A 110 19.08 -10.03 9.36
C VAL A 110 18.59 -11.20 8.52
N LEU A 111 17.80 -10.89 7.51
CA LEU A 111 17.43 -11.80 6.43
C LEU A 111 18.30 -11.50 5.23
N TYR A 112 19.01 -12.50 4.73
CA TYR A 112 19.88 -12.37 3.56
C TYR A 112 19.71 -13.57 2.62
N ARG A 113 20.08 -13.39 1.37
CA ARG A 113 20.11 -14.47 0.40
C ARG A 113 21.48 -15.09 0.37
N ALA A 114 21.57 -16.43 0.37
CA ALA A 114 22.85 -17.12 0.34
C ALA A 114 23.63 -16.89 -0.97
N ASP A 115 22.91 -16.66 -2.08
CA ASP A 115 23.47 -16.36 -3.40
C ASP A 115 23.86 -14.86 -3.56
N ASP A 116 23.30 -13.98 -2.75
CA ASP A 116 23.59 -12.54 -2.75
C ASP A 116 23.48 -11.96 -1.33
N PRO A 117 24.55 -12.10 -0.51
CA PRO A 117 24.55 -11.61 0.86
C PRO A 117 24.44 -10.08 0.99
N GLU A 118 24.70 -9.33 -0.09
CA GLU A 118 24.55 -7.87 -0.09
C GLU A 118 23.08 -7.44 -0.17
N ASP A 119 22.19 -8.29 -0.77
CA ASP A 119 20.73 -8.08 -0.72
C ASP A 119 20.18 -8.60 0.63
N ALA A 120 20.61 -7.95 1.70
CA ALA A 120 20.15 -8.24 3.05
C ALA A 120 19.14 -7.19 3.55
N LYS A 121 18.27 -7.61 4.45
CA LYS A 121 17.25 -6.75 5.07
C LYS A 121 17.17 -7.04 6.56
N ILE A 122 16.90 -6.01 7.35
CA ILE A 122 16.60 -6.21 8.77
C ILE A 122 15.26 -6.94 8.88
N ASP A 123 15.21 -8.05 9.62
CA ASP A 123 13.97 -8.80 9.89
C ASP A 123 13.10 -7.99 10.85
N GLY A 124 12.24 -7.17 10.28
CA GLY A 124 11.32 -6.34 11.01
C GLY A 124 9.96 -6.28 10.32
N PHE A 125 8.89 -6.35 11.11
CA PHE A 125 7.51 -6.26 10.61
C PHE A 125 7.29 -5.02 9.74
N VAL A 126 7.83 -3.87 10.19
CA VAL A 126 7.68 -2.58 9.48
C VAL A 126 8.38 -2.63 8.13
N SER A 127 9.58 -3.23 8.07
CA SER A 127 10.39 -3.29 6.85
C SER A 127 9.78 -4.16 5.76
N LEU A 128 9.14 -5.28 6.14
CA LEU A 128 8.69 -6.31 5.20
C LEU A 128 7.18 -6.28 4.94
N TRP A 129 6.39 -5.94 5.95
CA TRP A 129 4.93 -6.15 5.91
C TRP A 129 4.09 -4.88 5.90
N LEU A 130 4.62 -3.78 6.45
CA LEU A 130 3.82 -2.56 6.61
C LEU A 130 3.34 -2.01 5.26
N ILE A 131 4.22 -1.92 4.28
CA ILE A 131 3.89 -1.37 2.95
C ILE A 131 2.83 -2.21 2.23
N PRO A 132 3.02 -3.53 2.02
CA PRO A 132 2.01 -4.34 1.35
C PRO A 132 0.68 -4.36 2.10
N LEU A 133 0.69 -4.34 3.43
CA LEU A 133 -0.52 -4.34 4.25
C LEU A 133 -1.31 -3.04 4.11
N ILE A 134 -0.64 -1.89 4.10
CA ILE A 134 -1.30 -0.59 3.88
C ILE A 134 -1.92 -0.53 2.48
N PHE A 135 -1.18 -0.87 1.44
CA PHE A 135 -1.69 -0.81 0.07
C PHE A 135 -2.85 -1.77 -0.15
N SER A 136 -2.74 -3.00 0.33
CA SER A 136 -3.83 -4.00 0.23
C SER A 136 -5.05 -3.58 1.03
N GLY A 137 -4.86 -3.07 2.26
CA GLY A 137 -5.94 -2.64 3.14
C GLY A 137 -6.71 -1.45 2.55
N ILE A 138 -6.01 -0.42 2.10
CA ILE A 138 -6.63 0.75 1.45
C ILE A 138 -7.32 0.34 0.17
N GLY A 139 -6.68 -0.48 -0.67
CA GLY A 139 -7.26 -0.97 -1.91
C GLY A 139 -8.57 -1.73 -1.70
N LEU A 140 -8.59 -2.65 -0.73
CA LEU A 140 -9.77 -3.43 -0.36
C LEU A 140 -10.91 -2.52 0.15
N LEU A 141 -10.60 -1.55 0.99
CA LEU A 141 -11.57 -0.61 1.55
C LEU A 141 -12.22 0.23 0.45
N ILE A 142 -11.44 0.80 -0.45
CA ILE A 142 -11.94 1.61 -1.58
C ILE A 142 -12.78 0.76 -2.53
N ALA A 143 -12.33 -0.43 -2.89
CA ALA A 143 -13.09 -1.36 -3.73
C ALA A 143 -14.40 -1.80 -3.07
N GLY A 144 -14.39 -2.04 -1.76
CA GLY A 144 -15.57 -2.38 -0.96
C GLY A 144 -16.61 -1.27 -0.97
N ILE A 145 -16.19 -0.02 -0.74
CA ILE A 145 -17.07 1.16 -0.82
C ILE A 145 -17.67 1.29 -2.22
N GLY A 146 -16.84 1.18 -3.27
CA GLY A 146 -17.29 1.25 -4.66
C GLY A 146 -18.33 0.18 -4.99
N THR A 147 -18.13 -1.03 -4.51
CA THR A 147 -19.05 -2.16 -4.67
C THR A 147 -20.36 -1.94 -3.92
N ALA A 148 -20.31 -1.45 -2.67
CA ALA A 148 -21.49 -1.13 -1.88
C ALA A 148 -22.36 -0.06 -2.58
N ILE A 149 -21.75 1.00 -3.11
CA ILE A 149 -22.45 2.04 -3.87
C ILE A 149 -23.07 1.45 -5.13
N ALA A 150 -22.37 0.59 -5.87
CA ALA A 150 -22.88 -0.05 -7.07
C ALA A 150 -24.11 -0.92 -6.78
N ILE A 151 -24.08 -1.69 -5.69
CA ILE A 151 -25.22 -2.52 -5.26
C ILE A 151 -26.41 -1.65 -4.84
N ALA A 152 -26.18 -0.60 -4.05
CA ALA A 152 -27.22 0.32 -3.59
C ALA A 152 -27.93 1.02 -4.74
N THR A 153 -27.18 1.48 -5.74
CA THR A 153 -27.74 2.14 -6.94
C THR A 153 -28.55 1.15 -7.80
N ARG A 154 -28.07 -0.09 -7.95
CA ARG A 154 -28.82 -1.14 -8.68
C ARG A 154 -30.12 -1.54 -7.98
N ARG A 155 -30.13 -1.64 -6.65
CA ARG A 155 -31.35 -1.96 -5.89
C ARG A 155 -32.40 -0.86 -6.03
N ARG A 156 -32.03 0.40 -5.94
CA ARG A 156 -32.94 1.55 -6.12
C ARG A 156 -33.61 1.56 -7.51
N SER A 157 -32.87 1.24 -8.57
CA SER A 157 -33.40 1.21 -9.93
C SER A 157 -34.38 0.06 -10.19
N ARG A 158 -34.35 -1.02 -9.41
CA ARG A 158 -35.32 -2.13 -9.51
C ARG A 158 -36.65 -1.78 -8.83
N LEU A 159 -36.62 -1.08 -7.69
CA LEU A 159 -37.83 -0.68 -6.97
C LEU A 159 -38.67 0.34 -7.75
N THR A 160 -38.02 1.25 -8.47
CA THR A 160 -38.76 2.25 -9.31
C THR A 160 -39.34 1.65 -10.60
N ARG A 161 -38.90 0.49 -11.04
CA ARG A 161 -39.41 -0.19 -12.26
C ARG A 161 -40.60 -1.11 -11.99
N GLY A 162 -40.84 -1.50 -10.75
CA GLY A 162 -41.94 -2.38 -10.35
C GLY A 162 -43.27 -1.68 -10.06
N GLY A 163 -43.29 -0.35 -10.04
CA GLY A 163 -44.46 0.45 -9.63
C GLY A 163 -45.39 0.98 -10.74
N SER A 164 -45.13 0.69 -12.01
CA SER A 164 -45.90 1.27 -13.14
C SER A 164 -46.80 0.29 -13.87
N GLY A 165 -47.34 -0.72 -13.16
CA GLY A 165 -48.15 -1.81 -13.77
C GLY A 165 -49.55 -2.02 -13.18
N THR A 166 -50.30 -0.95 -12.82
CA THR A 166 -51.75 -1.05 -12.57
C THR A 166 -52.46 0.02 -13.36
N ALA A 167 -52.67 -0.28 -14.63
CA ALA A 167 -53.70 0.41 -15.42
C ALA A 167 -55.07 -0.11 -14.94
N VAL A 168 -55.86 0.72 -14.31
CA VAL A 168 -57.26 0.48 -14.00
C VAL A 168 -58.03 0.47 -15.32
N PRO A 169 -58.78 -0.60 -15.69
CA PRO A 169 -59.67 -0.50 -16.83
C PRO A 169 -60.89 0.35 -16.44
N SER A 170 -61.08 1.44 -17.18
CA SER A 170 -62.32 2.21 -17.11
C SER A 170 -63.45 1.41 -17.71
N VAL A 171 -64.45 1.07 -16.88
CA VAL A 171 -65.74 0.57 -17.33
C VAL A 171 -66.56 1.79 -17.70
N GLY A 172 -66.93 1.90 -18.99
CA GLY A 172 -67.94 2.82 -19.51
C GLY A 172 -69.35 2.27 -19.42
#